data_bd9c91568bffc16bc26e2c4613218275
#
_entry.id   bd9c91568bffc16bc26e2c4613218275
#
_cell.length_a   1.000
_cell.length_b   1.000
_cell.length_c   1.000
_cell.angle_alpha   90.00
_cell.angle_beta   90.00
_cell.angle_gamma   90.00
#
_symmetry.space_group_name_H-M   'P 1'
#
loop_
_entity.id
_entity.type
_entity.pdbx_description
1 polymer ?
#
loop_
_entity_poly.entity_id
_entity_poly.type
_entity_poly.pdbx_seq_one_letter_code
_entity_poly.pdbx_strand_id
1 'polypeptide(L)'
;MKIIDVTLRDGGFTCDFDWPMEFAQEYYELLSELGVNLMELGYWKQTAKSKNRFFDLNMDTIKEVTKESGKQNISVMIDYSYCSKDLKDYPTDSQGEIKLIRMT
;
A
#
# COMPACT_ATOMS: atom_id res chain seq x y z
N MET A 1 -15.55 -14.59 4.75
CA MET A 1 -15.31 -13.73 3.57
C MET A 1 -14.22 -12.73 3.89
N LYS A 2 -13.26 -12.57 3.00
CA LYS A 2 -12.23 -11.55 3.17
C LYS A 2 -12.59 -10.30 2.37
N ILE A 3 -12.43 -9.14 2.99
CA ILE A 3 -12.71 -7.85 2.38
C ILE A 3 -11.40 -7.14 2.15
N ILE A 4 -11.20 -6.65 0.93
CA ILE A 4 -10.05 -5.83 0.56
C ILE A 4 -10.58 -4.43 0.25
N ASP A 5 -10.10 -3.43 1.00
CA ASP A 5 -10.40 -2.03 0.70
C ASP A 5 -9.34 -1.50 -0.26
N VAL A 6 -9.76 -0.96 -1.39
CA VAL A 6 -8.86 -0.45 -2.44
C VAL A 6 -9.02 1.05 -2.65
N THR A 7 -9.66 1.74 -1.72
CA THR A 7 -10.03 3.14 -1.89
C THR A 7 -8.83 4.05 -2.14
N LEU A 8 -7.78 3.91 -1.34
CA LEU A 8 -6.60 4.75 -1.52
C LEU A 8 -5.85 4.43 -2.82
N ARG A 9 -5.76 3.15 -3.18
CA ARG A 9 -5.09 2.78 -4.42
C ARG A 9 -5.92 3.21 -5.63
N ASP A 10 -7.20 2.90 -5.67
CA ASP A 10 -8.05 3.22 -6.81
C ASP A 10 -8.31 4.73 -6.90
N GLY A 11 -8.65 5.36 -5.78
CA GLY A 11 -8.89 6.80 -5.71
C GLY A 11 -7.64 7.63 -5.93
N GLY A 12 -6.46 7.04 -5.82
CA GLY A 12 -5.20 7.76 -6.04
C GLY A 12 -5.10 8.37 -7.42
N PHE A 13 -5.73 7.77 -8.42
CA PHE A 13 -5.70 8.31 -9.78
C PHE A 13 -6.43 9.67 -9.91
N THR A 14 -7.28 10.02 -8.97
CA THR A 14 -7.98 11.31 -8.99
C THR A 14 -7.19 12.43 -8.32
N CYS A 15 -6.19 12.11 -7.53
CA CYS A 15 -5.37 13.09 -6.79
C CYS A 15 -3.87 12.87 -6.97
N ASP A 16 -3.47 12.11 -7.99
CA ASP A 16 -2.08 11.75 -8.27
C ASP A 16 -1.38 11.10 -7.07
N PHE A 17 -2.12 10.30 -6.30
CA PHE A 17 -1.63 9.59 -5.11
C PHE A 17 -1.04 10.51 -4.04
N ASP A 18 -1.47 11.77 -4.03
CA ASP A 18 -1.02 12.77 -3.06
C ASP A 18 -1.88 12.73 -1.80
N TRP A 19 -1.88 11.59 -1.12
CA TRP A 19 -2.62 11.44 0.13
C TRP A 19 -1.82 12.04 1.28
N PRO A 20 -2.43 12.92 2.09
CA PRO A 20 -1.78 13.33 3.34
C PRO A 20 -1.54 12.12 4.23
N MET A 21 -0.35 12.06 4.85
CA MET A 21 -0.03 10.91 5.70
C MET A 21 -1.01 10.75 6.85
N GLU A 22 -1.41 11.85 7.47
CA GLU A 22 -2.39 11.82 8.57
C GLU A 22 -3.71 11.20 8.13
N PHE A 23 -4.17 11.52 6.91
CA PHE A 23 -5.40 10.94 6.38
C PHE A 23 -5.25 9.43 6.20
N ALA A 24 -4.14 9.00 5.62
CA ALA A 24 -3.90 7.57 5.41
C ALA A 24 -3.82 6.81 6.74
N GLN A 25 -3.19 7.39 7.75
CA GLN A 25 -3.11 6.79 9.08
C GLN A 25 -4.48 6.67 9.72
N GLU A 26 -5.29 7.71 9.69
CA GLU A 26 -6.64 7.70 10.25
C GLU A 26 -7.53 6.69 9.51
N TYR A 27 -7.42 6.64 8.20
CA TYR A 27 -8.19 5.72 7.39
C TYR A 27 -7.80 4.27 7.70
N TYR A 28 -6.51 3.99 7.83
CA TYR A 28 -6.03 2.68 8.21
C TYR A 28 -6.57 2.25 9.58
N GLU A 29 -6.52 3.14 10.56
CA GLU A 29 -7.04 2.85 11.90
C GLU A 29 -8.54 2.56 11.87
N LEU A 30 -9.30 3.35 11.12
CA LEU A 30 -10.74 3.16 10.98
C LEU A 30 -11.07 1.79 10.37
N LEU A 31 -10.40 1.43 9.28
CA LEU A 31 -10.63 0.14 8.62
C LEU A 31 -10.24 -1.02 9.52
N SER A 32 -9.18 -0.87 10.30
CA SER A 32 -8.76 -1.90 11.25
C SER A 32 -9.82 -2.09 12.34
N GLU A 33 -10.39 -1.02 12.85
CA GLU A 33 -11.46 -1.10 13.85
C GLU A 33 -12.73 -1.73 13.28
N LEU A 34 -13.02 -1.49 12.00
CA LEU A 34 -14.20 -2.07 11.34
C LEU A 34 -13.99 -3.54 10.95
N GLY A 35 -12.80 -4.09 11.16
CA GLY A 35 -12.53 -5.48 10.85
C GLY A 35 -12.29 -5.77 9.38
N VAL A 36 -11.93 -4.76 8.59
CA VAL A 36 -11.55 -4.96 7.20
C VAL A 36 -10.25 -5.77 7.15
N ASN A 37 -10.23 -6.82 6.34
CA ASN A 37 -9.12 -7.78 6.33
C ASN A 37 -7.85 -7.22 5.72
N LEU A 38 -7.97 -6.48 4.63
CA LEU A 38 -6.84 -5.95 3.88
C LEU A 38 -7.15 -4.53 3.40
N MET A 39 -6.14 -3.67 3.50
CA MET A 39 -6.20 -2.32 2.96
C MET A 39 -5.11 -2.17 1.91
N GLU A 40 -5.51 -1.90 0.67
CA GLU A 40 -4.57 -1.70 -0.43
C GLU A 40 -4.18 -0.24 -0.49
N LEU A 41 -2.93 0.05 -0.13
CA LEU A 41 -2.47 1.43 0.02
C LEU A 41 -2.14 2.11 -1.30
N GLY A 42 -1.61 1.37 -2.25
CA GLY A 42 -1.15 1.97 -3.50
C GLY A 42 -0.25 1.02 -4.26
N TYR A 43 0.67 1.59 -5.03
CA TYR A 43 1.58 0.82 -5.88
C TYR A 43 2.97 0.70 -5.25
N TRP A 44 3.53 -0.51 -5.31
CA TRP A 44 4.85 -0.80 -4.73
C TRP A 44 5.95 -0.44 -5.73
N LYS A 45 6.86 0.42 -5.29
CA LYS A 45 8.12 0.75 -5.98
C LYS A 45 8.01 0.81 -7.51
N GLN A 46 7.07 1.60 -7.99
CA GLN A 46 6.92 1.81 -9.41
C GLN A 46 8.08 2.62 -9.97
N THR A 47 8.52 2.30 -11.19
CA THR A 47 9.53 3.10 -11.88
C THR A 47 8.91 4.30 -12.59
N ALA A 48 7.59 4.39 -12.62
CA ALA A 48 6.89 5.55 -13.14
C ALA A 48 7.23 6.79 -12.31
N LYS A 49 7.15 7.95 -12.94
CA LYS A 49 7.73 9.18 -12.41
C LYS A 49 6.81 9.95 -11.46
N SER A 50 5.89 9.30 -10.79
CA SER A 50 5.16 9.98 -9.73
C SER A 50 6.08 10.20 -8.54
N LYS A 51 6.04 11.40 -7.99
CA LYS A 51 6.82 11.76 -6.80
C LYS A 51 6.08 11.40 -5.52
N ASN A 52 4.86 10.91 -5.63
CA ASN A 52 4.02 10.67 -4.47
C ASN A 52 4.25 9.29 -3.89
N ARG A 53 4.33 9.24 -2.56
CA ARG A 53 4.72 8.05 -1.80
C ARG A 53 3.79 6.86 -2.04
N PHE A 54 2.51 7.12 -2.31
CA PHE A 54 1.52 6.06 -2.49
C PHE A 54 1.52 5.47 -3.90
N PHE A 55 2.25 6.07 -4.82
CA PHE A 55 2.53 5.49 -6.12
C PHE A 55 3.91 4.83 -6.17
N ASP A 56 4.72 5.01 -5.15
CA ASP A 56 6.07 4.45 -5.03
C ASP A 56 6.28 3.98 -3.59
N LEU A 57 5.43 3.07 -3.15
CA LEU A 57 5.47 2.56 -1.78
C LEU A 57 6.75 1.79 -1.49
N ASN A 58 7.20 1.91 -0.24
CA ASN A 58 8.25 1.08 0.33
C ASN A 58 7.85 0.74 1.77
N MET A 59 8.66 -0.07 2.45
CA MET A 59 8.33 -0.48 3.82
C MET A 59 8.29 0.69 4.79
N ASP A 60 9.13 1.71 4.59
CA ASP A 60 9.13 2.87 5.48
C ASP A 60 7.79 3.61 5.43
N THR A 61 7.25 3.82 4.23
CA THR A 61 5.94 4.45 4.09
C THR A 61 4.85 3.60 4.71
N ILE A 62 4.87 2.29 4.48
CA ILE A 62 3.88 1.37 5.03
C ILE A 62 3.92 1.39 6.54
N LYS A 63 5.10 1.32 7.14
CA LYS A 63 5.24 1.38 8.60
C LYS A 63 4.75 2.71 9.17
N GLU A 64 4.95 3.79 8.45
CA GLU A 64 4.46 5.10 8.87
C GLU A 64 2.93 5.15 8.87
N VAL A 65 2.28 4.59 7.84
CA VAL A 65 0.81 4.53 7.78
C VAL A 65 0.25 3.68 8.90
N THR A 66 0.83 2.50 9.12
CA THR A 66 0.32 1.54 10.11
C THR A 66 0.80 1.84 11.52
N LYS A 67 1.73 2.78 11.67
CA LYS A 67 2.41 3.09 12.95
C LYS A 67 3.04 1.83 13.55
N GLU A 68 3.62 1.01 12.68
CA GLU A 68 4.29 -0.23 13.05
C GLU A 68 3.40 -1.17 13.86
N SER A 69 2.14 -1.28 13.45
CA SER A 69 1.14 -2.08 14.17
C SER A 69 1.49 -3.57 14.30
N GLY A 70 2.33 -4.07 13.39
CA GLY A 70 2.66 -5.50 13.32
C GLY A 70 1.56 -6.37 12.74
N LYS A 71 0.43 -5.80 12.37
CA LYS A 71 -0.67 -6.56 11.75
C LYS A 71 -0.39 -6.78 10.28
N GLN A 72 -0.63 -8.00 9.80
CA GLN A 72 -0.47 -8.32 8.39
C GLN A 72 -1.77 -8.05 7.64
N ASN A 73 -2.09 -6.79 7.44
CA ASN A 73 -3.35 -6.38 6.82
C ASN A 73 -3.17 -5.37 5.69
N ILE A 74 -1.97 -5.30 5.12
CA ILE A 74 -1.70 -4.41 3.99
C ILE A 74 -1.59 -5.20 2.70
N SER A 75 -2.23 -4.68 1.65
CA SER A 75 -2.07 -5.13 0.29
C SER A 75 -1.39 -4.02 -0.53
N VAL A 76 -0.58 -4.41 -1.48
CA VAL A 76 0.02 -3.48 -2.43
C VAL A 76 -0.20 -3.98 -3.85
N MET A 77 -0.30 -3.04 -4.78
CA MET A 77 -0.45 -3.35 -6.21
C MET A 77 0.90 -3.17 -6.90
N ILE A 78 1.16 -4.02 -7.87
CA ILE A 78 2.30 -3.86 -8.76
C ILE A 78 1.77 -3.76 -10.18
N ASP A 79 2.11 -2.66 -10.86
CA ASP A 79 1.81 -2.53 -12.29
C ASP A 79 3.04 -3.03 -13.06
N TYR A 80 2.86 -4.12 -13.77
CA TYR A 80 3.96 -4.77 -14.49
C TYR A 80 4.66 -3.82 -15.47
N SER A 81 3.91 -2.90 -16.06
CA SER A 81 4.47 -1.96 -17.03
C SER A 81 5.47 -0.97 -16.43
N TYR A 82 5.37 -0.70 -15.15
CA TYR A 82 6.16 0.33 -14.48
C TYR A 82 7.02 -0.17 -13.34
N CYS A 83 6.88 -1.43 -12.96
CA CYS A 83 7.60 -1.94 -11.80
C CYS A 83 9.06 -2.25 -12.12
N SER A 84 9.88 -2.31 -11.07
CA SER A 84 11.24 -2.80 -11.18
C SER A 84 11.24 -4.25 -11.64
N LYS A 85 12.24 -4.62 -12.44
CA LYS A 85 12.44 -6.01 -12.85
C LYS A 85 13.43 -6.75 -11.93
N ASP A 86 13.93 -6.09 -10.89
CA ASP A 86 14.81 -6.70 -9.92
C ASP A 86 14.00 -7.28 -8.77
N LEU A 87 14.10 -8.59 -8.56
CA LEU A 87 13.36 -9.28 -7.49
C LEU A 87 13.69 -8.77 -6.09
N LYS A 88 14.85 -8.13 -5.91
CA LYS A 88 15.21 -7.54 -4.63
C LYS A 88 14.31 -6.39 -4.23
N ASP A 89 13.63 -5.78 -5.19
CA ASP A 89 12.76 -4.65 -4.94
C ASP A 89 11.37 -5.06 -4.47
N TYR A 90 11.07 -6.35 -4.42
CA TYR A 90 9.76 -6.83 -4.01
C TYR A 90 9.75 -7.23 -2.54
N PRO A 91 8.60 -7.06 -1.86
CA PRO A 91 8.49 -7.49 -0.48
C PRO A 91 8.53 -9.02 -0.38
N THR A 92 8.99 -9.51 0.76
CA THR A 92 9.02 -10.93 1.06
C THR A 92 8.07 -11.23 2.21
N ASP A 93 7.81 -12.51 2.45
CA ASP A 93 6.91 -12.96 3.52
C ASP A 93 7.31 -12.47 4.91
N SER A 94 8.59 -12.13 5.09
CA SER A 94 9.10 -11.67 6.38
C SER A 94 8.98 -10.16 6.57
N GLN A 95 8.39 -9.44 5.62
CA GLN A 95 8.34 -7.98 5.67
C GLN A 95 7.01 -7.47 6.23
N GLY A 96 6.90 -7.51 7.56
CA GLY A 96 5.98 -6.69 8.31
C GLY A 96 4.50 -6.84 7.93
N GLU A 97 3.90 -5.73 7.64
CA GLU A 97 2.44 -5.61 7.49
C GLU A 97 1.90 -6.07 6.14
N ILE A 98 2.76 -6.35 5.17
CA ILE A 98 2.29 -6.77 3.84
C ILE A 98 1.82 -8.20 3.88
N LYS A 99 0.55 -8.41 3.53
CA LYS A 99 -0.07 -9.72 3.47
C LYS A 99 -0.31 -10.17 2.03
N LEU A 100 -0.55 -9.24 1.13
CA LEU A 100 -0.96 -9.57 -0.24
C LEU A 100 -0.30 -8.62 -1.23
N ILE A 101 0.18 -9.19 -2.32
CA ILE A 101 0.66 -8.43 -3.47
C ILE A 101 -0.21 -8.79 -4.66
N ARG A 102 -0.82 -7.80 -5.29
CA ARG A 102 -1.60 -8.01 -6.50
C ARG A 102 -0.88 -7.38 -7.68
N MET A 103 -0.86 -8.09 -8.80
CA MET A 103 -0.18 -7.64 -10.00
C MET A 103 -1.19 -7.38 -11.12
N THR A 104 -0.99 -6.30 -11.85
CA THR A 104 -1.82 -5.96 -12.99
C THR A 104 -0.98 -5.85 -14.27
#